data_0da7f5fbeb5f5721b57dfbc87d40b22a
#
_entry.id   0da7f5fbeb5f5721b57dfbc87d40b22a
#
_cell.length_a   1.000
_cell.length_b   1.000
_cell.length_c   1.000
_cell.angle_alpha   90.00
_cell.angle_beta   90.00
_cell.angle_gamma   90.00
#
_symmetry.space_group_name_H-M   'P 1'
#
loop_
_entity.id
_entity.type
_entity.pdbx_description
1 polymer ?
#
loop_
_entity_poly.entity_id
_entity_poly.type
_entity_poly.pdbx_seq_one_letter_code
_entity_poly.pdbx_strand_id
1 'polypeptide(L)'
;MKLKQYLIPFIFGFIGIFAFSPFSIKPLIILSYAYLIRELVYRQNSSLKKVISWSFGHWGFGMSWLIVSVYYYGETSIATSLLIFILLILILTTFFTLPLLVLRFRLFSKNNLSQYIELLYISSILILSELSRNYLLNG
;
A
#
# COMPACT_ATOMS: atom_id res chain seq x y z
N MET A 1 0.36 16.99 -16.61
CA MET A 1 0.98 17.07 -15.27
C MET A 1 0.31 16.20 -14.19
N LYS A 2 -1.00 15.95 -14.23
CA LYS A 2 -1.73 15.17 -13.19
C LYS A 2 -1.37 13.67 -13.13
N LEU A 3 -0.98 13.04 -14.24
CA LEU A 3 -0.68 11.60 -14.27
C LEU A 3 0.61 11.25 -13.49
N LYS A 4 1.66 12.08 -13.61
CA LYS A 4 2.95 11.86 -12.93
C LYS A 4 2.83 11.78 -11.40
N GLN A 5 1.89 12.53 -10.81
CA GLN A 5 1.71 12.55 -9.35
C GLN A 5 1.18 11.21 -8.78
N TYR A 6 0.56 10.36 -9.61
CA TYR A 6 0.10 9.03 -9.22
C TYR A 6 1.06 7.93 -9.70
N LEU A 7 1.74 8.15 -10.83
CA LEU A 7 2.69 7.19 -11.37
C LEU A 7 3.89 6.98 -10.44
N ILE A 8 4.40 8.05 -9.83
CA ILE A 8 5.56 7.96 -8.93
C ILE A 8 5.25 7.09 -7.70
N PRO A 9 4.15 7.32 -6.94
CA PRO A 9 3.77 6.41 -5.84
C PRO A 9 3.61 4.96 -6.30
N PHE A 10 2.97 4.74 -7.45
CA PHE A 10 2.79 3.40 -8.03
C PHE A 10 4.14 2.69 -8.25
N ILE A 11 5.12 3.40 -8.85
CA ILE A 11 6.46 2.86 -9.09
C ILE A 11 7.16 2.53 -7.76
N PHE A 12 7.04 3.39 -6.73
CA PHE A 12 7.64 3.10 -5.42
C PHE A 12 6.96 1.91 -4.73
N GLY A 13 5.65 1.74 -4.89
CA GLY A 13 4.94 0.53 -4.45
C GLY A 13 5.48 -0.71 -5.15
N PHE A 14 5.61 -0.67 -6.46
CA PHE A 14 6.17 -1.74 -7.28
C PHE A 14 7.62 -2.09 -6.89
N ILE A 15 8.49 -1.10 -6.70
CA ILE A 15 9.89 -1.32 -6.29
C ILE A 15 9.96 -2.09 -4.96
N GLY A 16 9.04 -1.85 -4.02
CA GLY A 16 9.00 -2.55 -2.74
C GLY A 16 8.87 -4.07 -2.86
N ILE A 17 8.32 -4.58 -3.96
CA ILE A 17 8.12 -6.02 -4.19
C ILE A 17 9.44 -6.75 -4.36
N PHE A 18 10.45 -6.10 -4.95
CA PHE A 18 11.77 -6.71 -5.15
C PHE A 18 12.50 -7.02 -3.83
N ALA A 19 11.99 -6.55 -2.69
CA ALA A 19 12.50 -6.94 -1.38
C ALA A 19 12.12 -8.38 -0.98
N PHE A 20 11.11 -8.96 -1.63
CA PHE A 20 10.63 -10.32 -1.38
C PHE A 20 11.26 -11.33 -2.36
N SER A 21 11.07 -12.63 -2.06
CA SER A 21 11.48 -13.70 -2.96
C SER A 21 10.79 -13.56 -4.34
N PRO A 22 11.51 -13.85 -5.45
CA PRO A 22 12.84 -14.45 -5.55
C PRO A 22 14.00 -13.45 -5.49
N PHE A 23 13.74 -12.14 -5.58
CA PHE A 23 14.80 -11.12 -5.70
C PHE A 23 15.53 -10.85 -4.38
N SER A 24 14.80 -10.79 -3.25
CA SER A 24 15.32 -10.64 -1.88
C SER A 24 16.20 -9.39 -1.66
N ILE A 25 15.98 -8.29 -2.41
CA ILE A 25 16.72 -7.03 -2.28
C ILE A 25 16.09 -6.20 -1.16
N LYS A 26 16.31 -6.60 0.09
CA LYS A 26 15.66 -6.05 1.28
C LYS A 26 15.69 -4.50 1.42
N PRO A 27 16.76 -3.76 1.04
CA PRO A 27 16.77 -2.30 1.13
C PRO A 27 15.65 -1.61 0.35
N LEU A 28 15.11 -2.24 -0.70
CA LEU A 28 14.07 -1.64 -1.54
C LEU A 28 12.73 -1.45 -0.81
N ILE A 29 12.42 -2.30 0.19
CA ILE A 29 11.21 -2.10 1.00
C ILE A 29 11.33 -0.85 1.87
N ILE A 30 12.52 -0.60 2.43
CA ILE A 30 12.80 0.60 3.23
C ILE A 30 12.61 1.85 2.37
N LEU A 31 13.16 1.84 1.16
CA LEU A 31 13.02 2.95 0.22
C LEU A 31 11.57 3.19 -0.21
N SER A 32 10.81 2.13 -0.44
CA SER A 32 9.39 2.17 -0.80
C SER A 32 8.55 2.81 0.32
N TYR A 33 8.70 2.33 1.57
CA TYR A 33 7.96 2.87 2.73
C TYR A 33 8.45 4.27 3.13
N ALA A 34 9.74 4.56 3.04
CA ALA A 34 10.27 5.90 3.29
C ALA A 34 9.65 6.94 2.35
N TYR A 35 9.49 6.59 1.07
CA TYR A 35 8.77 7.44 0.12
C TYR A 35 7.30 7.65 0.55
N LEU A 36 6.60 6.60 0.95
CA LEU A 36 5.21 6.66 1.38
C LEU A 36 5.04 7.56 2.62
N ILE A 37 5.88 7.35 3.64
CA ILE A 37 5.90 8.15 4.87
C ILE A 37 6.17 9.63 4.54
N ARG A 38 7.16 9.91 3.70
CA ARG A 38 7.46 11.27 3.24
C ARG A 38 6.23 11.93 2.59
N GLU A 39 5.53 11.25 1.71
CA GLU A 39 4.33 11.80 1.05
C GLU A 39 3.18 12.05 2.05
N LEU A 40 3.04 11.22 3.08
CA LEU A 40 2.05 11.40 4.14
C LEU A 40 2.37 12.59 5.05
N VAL A 41 3.65 12.80 5.39
CA VAL A 41 4.11 13.90 6.26
C VAL A 41 4.03 15.25 5.53
N TYR A 42 4.54 15.35 4.30
CA TYR A 42 4.74 16.65 3.64
C TYR A 42 3.60 17.08 2.73
N ARG A 43 2.69 16.19 2.29
CA ARG A 43 1.68 16.51 1.28
C ARG A 43 0.27 16.08 1.66
N GLN A 44 -0.32 16.75 2.64
CA GLN A 44 -1.58 16.37 3.28
C GLN A 44 -2.80 16.26 2.33
N ASN A 45 -2.97 17.15 1.35
CA ASN A 45 -4.22 17.24 0.57
C ASN A 45 -4.42 16.18 -0.53
N SER A 46 -3.37 15.48 -0.97
CA SER A 46 -3.48 14.45 -2.01
C SER A 46 -2.96 13.08 -1.56
N SER A 47 -2.65 12.93 -0.28
CA SER A 47 -1.93 11.77 0.25
C SER A 47 -2.69 10.45 0.09
N LEU A 48 -4.00 10.41 0.36
CA LEU A 48 -4.78 9.16 0.26
C LEU A 48 -4.81 8.59 -1.16
N LYS A 49 -5.00 9.42 -2.19
CA LYS A 49 -4.97 8.95 -3.58
C LYS A 49 -3.60 8.40 -3.97
N LYS A 50 -2.53 8.96 -3.42
CA LYS A 50 -1.17 8.47 -3.64
C LYS A 50 -0.90 7.18 -2.88
N VAL A 51 -1.44 7.03 -1.66
CA VAL A 51 -1.40 5.78 -0.91
C VAL A 51 -2.11 4.68 -1.68
N ILE A 52 -3.31 4.94 -2.19
CA ILE A 52 -4.05 4.00 -3.04
C ILE A 52 -3.20 3.61 -4.26
N SER A 53 -2.62 4.59 -4.95
CA SER A 53 -1.77 4.31 -6.11
C SER A 53 -0.53 3.47 -5.75
N TRP A 54 0.12 3.78 -4.62
CA TRP A 54 1.23 2.99 -4.09
C TRP A 54 0.79 1.55 -3.75
N SER A 55 -0.36 1.40 -3.10
CA SER A 55 -0.93 0.09 -2.74
C SER A 55 -1.23 -0.76 -3.97
N PHE A 56 -1.79 -0.17 -5.02
CA PHE A 56 -2.00 -0.86 -6.29
C PHE A 56 -0.69 -1.34 -6.91
N GLY A 57 0.37 -0.53 -6.87
CA GLY A 57 1.70 -0.94 -7.31
C GLY A 57 2.24 -2.09 -6.49
N HIS A 58 2.12 -2.01 -5.17
CA HIS A 58 2.65 -3.00 -4.24
C HIS A 58 1.87 -4.33 -4.29
N TRP A 59 0.56 -4.29 -4.09
CA TRP A 59 -0.26 -5.50 -4.06
C TRP A 59 -0.54 -6.07 -5.45
N GLY A 60 -0.69 -5.22 -6.49
CA GLY A 60 -0.97 -5.66 -7.84
C GLY A 60 0.13 -6.56 -8.40
N PHE A 61 1.37 -6.21 -8.23
CA PHE A 61 2.48 -7.06 -8.68
C PHE A 61 2.87 -8.11 -7.65
N GLY A 62 2.82 -7.79 -6.35
CA GLY A 62 3.17 -8.72 -5.28
C GLY A 62 2.28 -9.97 -5.23
N MET A 63 1.01 -9.82 -5.60
CA MET A 63 0.03 -10.91 -5.60
C MET A 63 -0.31 -11.43 -7.01
N SER A 64 0.43 -11.03 -8.04
CA SER A 64 0.16 -11.44 -9.45
C SER A 64 0.23 -12.95 -9.67
N TRP A 65 1.01 -13.67 -8.88
CA TRP A 65 1.07 -15.14 -8.88
C TRP A 65 -0.28 -15.81 -8.60
N LEU A 66 -1.20 -15.11 -7.92
CA LEU A 66 -2.54 -15.63 -7.62
C LEU A 66 -3.34 -15.94 -8.89
N ILE A 67 -3.17 -15.14 -9.96
CA ILE A 67 -3.86 -15.37 -11.24
C ILE A 67 -3.53 -16.78 -11.75
N VAL A 68 -2.23 -17.10 -11.74
CA VAL A 68 -1.73 -18.41 -12.18
C VAL A 68 -2.24 -19.52 -11.27
N SER A 69 -2.19 -19.30 -9.95
CA SER A 69 -2.65 -20.27 -8.96
C SER A 69 -4.14 -20.59 -9.11
N VAL A 70 -5.00 -19.57 -9.22
CA VAL A 70 -6.45 -19.78 -9.37
C VAL A 70 -6.79 -20.40 -10.72
N TYR A 71 -6.08 -20.02 -11.77
CA TYR A 71 -6.31 -20.57 -13.11
C TYR A 71 -5.94 -22.05 -13.19
N TYR A 72 -4.73 -22.42 -12.75
CA TYR A 72 -4.24 -23.82 -12.90
C TYR A 72 -4.76 -24.77 -11.82
N TYR A 73 -4.75 -24.35 -10.55
CA TYR A 73 -5.14 -25.24 -9.45
C TYR A 73 -6.62 -25.13 -9.07
N GLY A 74 -7.25 -24.00 -9.39
CA GLY A 74 -8.69 -23.83 -9.19
C GLY A 74 -9.54 -24.29 -10.37
N GLU A 75 -8.92 -24.77 -11.46
CA GLU A 75 -9.59 -25.21 -12.70
C GLU A 75 -10.61 -24.19 -13.21
N THR A 76 -10.30 -22.89 -13.05
CA THR A 76 -11.22 -21.80 -13.37
C THR A 76 -10.85 -21.15 -14.71
N SER A 77 -11.78 -20.33 -15.23
CA SER A 77 -11.47 -19.53 -16.42
C SER A 77 -10.49 -18.39 -16.11
N ILE A 78 -9.76 -17.92 -17.11
CA ILE A 78 -8.87 -16.74 -17.00
C ILE A 78 -9.64 -15.51 -16.50
N ALA A 79 -10.89 -15.33 -16.95
CA ALA A 79 -11.74 -14.23 -16.55
C ALA A 79 -12.07 -14.28 -15.05
N THR A 80 -12.38 -15.46 -14.53
CA THR A 80 -12.64 -15.69 -13.10
C THR A 80 -11.38 -15.44 -12.28
N SER A 81 -10.22 -15.91 -12.71
CA SER A 81 -8.94 -15.70 -12.03
C SER A 81 -8.58 -14.21 -11.95
N LEU A 82 -8.79 -13.45 -13.02
CA LEU A 82 -8.58 -12.00 -13.05
C LEU A 82 -9.57 -11.28 -12.13
N LEU A 83 -10.84 -11.70 -12.09
CA LEU A 83 -11.84 -11.09 -11.22
C LEU A 83 -11.46 -11.29 -9.75
N ILE A 84 -11.11 -12.52 -9.35
CA ILE A 84 -10.67 -12.84 -7.98
C ILE A 84 -9.43 -12.01 -7.63
N PHE A 85 -8.46 -11.92 -8.53
CA PHE A 85 -7.26 -11.11 -8.35
C PHE A 85 -7.57 -9.63 -8.12
N ILE A 86 -8.44 -9.02 -8.94
CA ILE A 86 -8.84 -7.61 -8.80
C ILE A 86 -9.56 -7.39 -7.46
N LEU A 87 -10.47 -8.29 -7.08
CA LEU A 87 -11.16 -8.21 -5.78
C LEU A 87 -10.17 -8.28 -4.62
N LEU A 88 -9.19 -9.18 -4.68
CA LEU A 88 -8.16 -9.28 -3.64
C LEU A 88 -7.36 -7.98 -3.52
N ILE A 89 -6.89 -7.39 -4.63
CA ILE A 89 -6.16 -6.14 -4.61
C ILE A 89 -7.00 -5.01 -3.99
N LEU A 90 -8.28 -4.93 -4.35
CA LEU A 90 -9.20 -3.94 -3.78
C LEU A 90 -9.35 -4.12 -2.28
N ILE A 91 -9.52 -5.35 -1.80
CA ILE A 91 -9.59 -5.69 -0.38
C ILE A 91 -8.30 -5.27 0.33
N LEU A 92 -7.12 -5.71 -0.15
CA LEU A 92 -5.83 -5.39 0.44
C LEU A 92 -5.57 -3.88 0.47
N THR A 93 -5.87 -3.19 -0.62
CA THR A 93 -5.74 -1.72 -0.70
C THR A 93 -6.66 -1.03 0.30
N THR A 94 -7.89 -1.53 0.46
CA THR A 94 -8.86 -0.97 1.41
C THR A 94 -8.40 -1.16 2.85
N PHE A 95 -8.00 -2.37 3.23
CA PHE A 95 -7.47 -2.65 4.57
C PHE A 95 -6.22 -1.85 4.90
N PHE A 96 -5.37 -1.61 3.92
CA PHE A 96 -4.18 -0.78 4.11
C PHE A 96 -4.51 0.71 4.23
N THR A 97 -5.49 1.22 3.47
CA THR A 97 -5.84 2.64 3.45
C THR A 97 -6.81 3.06 4.54
N LEU A 98 -7.69 2.18 5.03
CA LEU A 98 -8.68 2.49 6.05
C LEU A 98 -8.08 3.10 7.32
N PRO A 99 -7.04 2.52 7.96
CA PRO A 99 -6.42 3.11 9.15
C PRO A 99 -5.81 4.49 8.87
N LEU A 100 -5.33 4.73 7.66
CA LEU A 100 -4.78 6.02 7.25
C LEU A 100 -5.83 7.12 7.08
N LEU A 101 -7.13 6.77 7.00
CA LEU A 101 -8.22 7.76 7.05
C LEU A 101 -8.23 8.52 8.39
N VAL A 102 -7.80 7.89 9.48
CA VAL A 102 -7.69 8.53 10.79
C VAL A 102 -6.72 9.71 10.76
N LEU A 103 -5.66 9.63 9.94
CA LEU A 103 -4.74 10.75 9.70
C LEU A 103 -5.45 11.98 9.17
N ARG A 104 -6.45 11.79 8.30
CA ARG A 104 -7.20 12.90 7.71
C ARG A 104 -7.98 13.69 8.74
N PHE A 105 -8.56 13.03 9.76
CA PHE A 105 -9.32 13.71 10.81
C PHE A 105 -8.42 14.50 11.76
N ARG A 106 -7.19 14.05 12.00
CA ARG A 106 -6.25 14.71 12.92
C ARG A 106 -5.44 15.84 12.28
N LEU A 107 -5.14 15.74 10.99
CA LEU A 107 -4.41 16.77 10.23
C LEU A 107 -5.22 18.06 10.02
N PHE A 108 -6.54 18.03 10.28
CA PHE A 108 -7.38 19.23 10.35
C PHE A 108 -7.29 19.97 11.69
N SER A 109 -6.74 19.35 12.73
CA SER A 109 -6.44 20.02 13.99
C SER A 109 -5.12 20.77 13.86
N LYS A 110 -5.21 22.10 13.85
CA LYS A 110 -4.15 23.10 13.64
C LYS A 110 -3.08 23.15 14.76
N ASN A 111 -2.79 22.07 15.42
CA ASN A 111 -1.73 22.03 16.43
C ASN A 111 -0.39 21.80 15.73
N ASN A 112 0.54 22.76 15.92
CA ASN A 112 1.96 22.69 15.50
C ASN A 112 2.67 21.54 16.22
N LEU A 113 2.34 20.28 15.87
CA LEU A 113 3.08 19.12 16.31
C LEU A 113 4.47 19.16 15.66
N SER A 114 5.50 18.87 16.45
CA SER A 114 6.84 18.68 15.92
C SER A 114 6.83 17.63 14.81
N GLN A 115 7.57 17.85 13.73
CA GLN A 115 7.69 16.91 12.59
C GLN A 115 8.03 15.48 13.04
N TYR A 116 8.78 15.34 14.13
CA TYR A 116 9.12 14.04 14.73
C TYR A 116 7.89 13.31 15.27
N ILE A 117 6.96 14.02 15.91
CA ILE A 117 5.72 13.44 16.46
C ILE A 117 4.81 13.02 15.31
N GLU A 118 4.71 13.82 14.23
CA GLU A 118 3.96 13.43 13.04
C GLU A 118 4.53 12.18 12.39
N LEU A 119 5.84 12.09 12.27
CA LEU A 119 6.53 10.92 11.70
C LEU A 119 6.28 9.67 12.53
N LEU A 120 6.39 9.74 13.86
CA LEU A 120 6.11 8.63 14.77
C LEU A 120 4.65 8.20 14.68
N TYR A 121 3.72 9.15 14.62
CA TYR A 121 2.28 8.88 14.51
C TYR A 121 1.92 8.18 13.20
N ILE A 122 2.43 8.67 12.07
CA ILE A 122 2.22 8.07 10.74
C ILE A 122 2.82 6.66 10.69
N SER A 123 4.04 6.50 11.19
CA SER A 123 4.70 5.18 11.23
C SER A 123 3.92 4.18 12.08
N SER A 124 3.40 4.61 13.23
CA SER A 124 2.57 3.76 14.09
C SER A 124 1.28 3.32 13.41
N ILE A 125 0.61 4.21 12.68
CA ILE A 125 -0.61 3.86 11.94
C ILE A 125 -0.30 2.89 10.78
N LEU A 126 0.83 3.07 10.08
CA LEU A 126 1.26 2.13 9.05
C LEU A 126 1.53 0.73 9.62
N ILE A 127 2.19 0.65 10.78
CA ILE A 127 2.42 -0.62 11.47
C ILE A 127 1.10 -1.26 11.87
N LEU A 128 0.17 -0.49 12.45
CA LEU A 128 -1.18 -0.98 12.81
C LEU A 128 -1.96 -1.44 11.58
N SER A 129 -1.82 -0.76 10.45
CA SER A 129 -2.43 -1.15 9.17
C SER A 129 -1.91 -2.52 8.72
N GLU A 130 -0.60 -2.75 8.77
CA GLU A 130 0.00 -4.03 8.41
C GLU A 130 -0.37 -5.14 9.39
N LEU A 131 -0.39 -4.85 10.69
CA LEU A 131 -0.80 -5.80 11.71
C LEU A 131 -2.28 -6.20 11.55
N SER A 132 -3.18 -5.23 11.37
CA SER A 132 -4.61 -5.51 11.17
C SER A 132 -4.84 -6.36 9.92
N ARG A 133 -4.14 -6.07 8.83
CA ARG A 133 -4.16 -6.89 7.62
C ARG A 133 -3.70 -8.31 7.91
N ASN A 134 -2.61 -8.48 8.62
CA ASN A 134 -2.06 -9.81 8.94
C ASN A 134 -3.04 -10.63 9.78
N TYR A 135 -3.62 -10.04 10.83
CA TYR A 135 -4.60 -10.73 11.67
C TYR A 135 -5.89 -11.08 10.94
N LEU A 136 -6.38 -10.21 10.06
CA LEU A 136 -7.66 -10.43 9.36
C LEU A 136 -7.55 -11.41 8.19
N LEU A 137 -6.37 -11.51 7.57
CA LEU A 137 -6.19 -12.35 6.37
C LEU A 137 -5.46 -13.66 6.64
N ASN A 138 -4.67 -13.75 7.69
CA ASN A 138 -3.91 -14.96 8.01
C ASN A 138 -4.46 -15.71 9.25
N GLY A 139 -5.46 -15.16 9.94
CA GLY A 139 -6.15 -15.76 11.08
C GLY A 139 -5.34 -15.66 12.36
#